data_7e1280934a6685fe697f42e0ea272a7a
#
_entry.id   7e1280934a6685fe697f42e0ea272a7a
#
_cell.length_a   1.000
_cell.length_b   1.000
_cell.length_c   1.000
_cell.angle_alpha   90.00
_cell.angle_beta   90.00
_cell.angle_gamma   90.00
#
_symmetry.space_group_name_H-M   'P 1'
#
loop_
_entity.id
_entity.type
_entity.pdbx_description
1 polymer ?
#
loop_
_entity_poly.entity_id
_entity_poly.type
_entity_poly.pdbx_seq_one_letter_code
_entity_poly.pdbx_strand_id
1 'polypeptide(L)'
;SYGLKVVTLKPYEIALAEQELKEVQDDECRKEDIQRMLELFDGIMDTSRPDLPPDHPIMCYYRENDELRKILSSIEELAQYPLIKNQWLELYDKLTPYRLHLSRKQNQLYPVLEKKGFDRPTTTMWLLDDFVRDEIRDARILLENDSDDEFMACQQTIVYDIRDLMEKEETVLYPTSLVMISPEEFEEMKSGDREIGFAWIGEDLQQKPSSTPAEKEKGEMPGFAAELAGLLNKYGYGRGGGDELLDVATGRLSLEQINLIYRHLPVDLSYVDENELVCFYSDTKHRVFPRSKNVIGRNVKNCHPRSSVHVVEDIIEKFRSGEQDHAEFWINKPGFFVYIYYVAVRDENGKFRGILEMMQDCTHIRSLEGSRTLLTWDDTNTPAQTEPSSAEKPGEESAKIEITSATLLKDLLAAYPLLKDRMEEISPKFKLLKSPLARVILPKATIKMMSERTGIPLEVLIESLKSKIEELSR
;
A
#
# COMPACT_ATOMS: atom_id res chain seq x y z
N SER A 1 53.61 23.24 -18.37
CA SER A 1 52.52 22.29 -18.56
C SER A 1 51.40 22.58 -17.57
N TYR A 2 50.34 23.20 -18.05
CA TYR A 2 49.11 23.37 -17.29
C TYR A 2 48.41 22.04 -17.30
N GLY A 3 48.45 21.29 -16.19
CA GLY A 3 47.61 20.14 -15.97
C GLY A 3 46.17 20.56 -15.86
N LEU A 4 45.37 20.36 -16.89
CA LEU A 4 43.93 20.35 -16.79
C LEU A 4 43.53 19.23 -15.80
N LYS A 5 43.11 19.59 -14.60
CA LYS A 5 42.35 18.66 -13.76
C LYS A 5 41.05 18.41 -14.50
N VAL A 6 40.90 17.20 -15.01
CA VAL A 6 39.59 16.73 -15.47
C VAL A 6 38.67 16.69 -14.24
N VAL A 7 37.79 17.65 -14.16
CA VAL A 7 36.73 17.67 -13.13
C VAL A 7 35.71 16.67 -13.64
N THR A 8 35.60 15.52 -12.97
CA THR A 8 34.50 14.59 -13.22
C THR A 8 33.21 15.24 -12.73
N LEU A 9 32.26 15.48 -13.62
CA LEU A 9 30.91 15.93 -13.28
C LEU A 9 30.13 14.74 -12.70
N LYS A 10 29.38 14.98 -11.65
CA LYS A 10 28.45 13.98 -11.09
C LYS A 10 27.06 14.21 -11.66
N PRO A 11 26.29 13.15 -12.00
CA PRO A 11 24.95 13.26 -12.60
C PRO A 11 24.00 14.17 -11.81
N TYR A 12 24.10 14.14 -10.50
CA TYR A 12 23.25 14.99 -9.64
C TYR A 12 23.57 16.50 -9.78
N GLU A 13 24.80 16.88 -10.12
CA GLU A 13 25.15 18.29 -10.33
C GLU A 13 24.42 18.86 -11.54
N ILE A 14 24.20 18.01 -12.54
CA ILE A 14 23.42 18.34 -13.75
C ILE A 14 21.94 18.45 -13.40
N ALA A 15 21.39 17.50 -12.64
CA ALA A 15 19.98 17.51 -12.22
C ALA A 15 19.65 18.73 -11.32
N LEU A 16 20.58 19.14 -10.45
CA LEU A 16 20.45 20.36 -9.64
C LEU A 16 20.52 21.62 -10.50
N ALA A 17 21.45 21.68 -11.46
CA ALA A 17 21.57 22.82 -12.37
C ALA A 17 20.32 22.97 -13.26
N GLU A 18 19.74 21.88 -13.71
CA GLU A 18 18.49 21.87 -14.48
C GLU A 18 17.29 22.39 -13.67
N GLN A 19 17.24 22.08 -12.39
CA GLN A 19 16.18 22.58 -11.50
C GLN A 19 16.27 24.11 -11.29
N GLU A 20 17.48 24.68 -11.32
CA GLU A 20 17.71 26.12 -11.22
C GLU A 20 17.32 26.87 -12.51
N LEU A 21 17.31 26.17 -13.65
CA LEU A 21 16.89 26.73 -14.95
C LEU A 21 15.36 26.81 -15.00
N LYS A 22 14.83 27.97 -14.62
CA LYS A 22 13.39 28.24 -14.39
C LYS A 22 12.51 28.34 -15.64
N GLU A 23 12.92 27.89 -16.80
CA GLU A 23 12.10 28.04 -18.01
C GLU A 23 11.27 26.79 -18.30
N VAL A 24 9.98 27.05 -18.40
CA VAL A 24 8.85 26.15 -18.60
C VAL A 24 8.90 25.54 -19.98
N GLN A 25 8.88 24.20 -20.06
CA GLN A 25 8.33 23.49 -21.23
C GLN A 25 7.83 22.07 -20.85
N ASP A 26 6.91 21.55 -21.65
CA ASP A 26 6.14 20.32 -21.45
C ASP A 26 6.92 19.09 -20.93
N ASP A 27 6.26 18.31 -20.09
CA ASP A 27 6.80 17.11 -19.41
C ASP A 27 7.36 16.03 -20.37
N GLU A 28 6.89 15.96 -21.62
CA GLU A 28 7.40 15.02 -22.63
C GLU A 28 8.75 15.44 -23.22
N CYS A 29 8.99 16.75 -23.44
CA CYS A 29 10.29 17.25 -23.90
C CYS A 29 11.41 16.97 -22.89
N ARG A 30 11.10 16.90 -21.60
CA ARG A 30 12.10 16.71 -20.54
C ARG A 30 12.68 15.32 -20.46
N LYS A 31 11.88 14.28 -20.71
CA LYS A 31 12.38 12.89 -20.70
C LYS A 31 13.50 12.70 -21.72
N GLU A 32 13.31 13.27 -22.91
CA GLU A 32 14.30 13.21 -23.98
C GLU A 32 15.53 14.11 -23.71
N ASP A 33 15.35 15.27 -23.07
CA ASP A 33 16.44 16.20 -22.78
C ASP A 33 17.33 15.69 -21.65
N ILE A 34 16.78 15.09 -20.60
CA ILE A 34 17.56 14.41 -19.55
C ILE A 34 18.32 13.23 -20.14
N GLN A 35 17.69 12.44 -20.98
CA GLN A 35 18.36 11.32 -21.66
C GLN A 35 19.51 11.78 -22.54
N ARG A 36 19.31 12.81 -23.36
CA ARG A 36 20.38 13.40 -24.20
C ARG A 36 21.52 13.99 -23.38
N MET A 37 21.19 14.59 -22.23
CA MET A 37 22.19 15.16 -21.33
C MET A 37 23.04 14.05 -20.68
N LEU A 38 22.41 12.98 -20.24
CA LEU A 38 23.11 11.80 -19.70
C LEU A 38 24.03 11.16 -20.75
N GLU A 39 23.58 11.04 -22.01
CA GLU A 39 24.36 10.53 -23.14
C GLU A 39 25.57 11.42 -23.48
N LEU A 40 25.47 12.75 -23.35
CA LEU A 40 26.57 13.69 -23.59
C LEU A 40 27.70 13.58 -22.54
N PHE A 41 27.36 13.13 -21.33
CA PHE A 41 28.31 12.98 -20.23
C PHE A 41 28.72 11.52 -19.97
N ASP A 42 28.31 10.60 -20.83
CA ASP A 42 28.72 9.20 -20.74
C ASP A 42 30.26 9.11 -20.78
N GLY A 43 30.83 8.36 -19.82
CA GLY A 43 32.28 8.22 -19.65
C GLY A 43 32.99 9.36 -18.87
N ILE A 44 32.26 10.42 -18.46
CA ILE A 44 32.80 11.49 -17.59
C ILE A 44 32.17 11.43 -16.19
N MET A 45 31.06 10.70 -16.05
CA MET A 45 30.32 10.60 -14.81
C MET A 45 30.90 9.57 -13.85
N ASP A 46 31.07 9.97 -12.60
CA ASP A 46 31.37 9.02 -11.52
C ASP A 46 30.07 8.38 -11.01
N THR A 47 29.82 7.16 -11.44
CA THR A 47 28.66 6.33 -11.05
C THR A 47 29.04 5.29 -9.99
N SER A 48 30.19 5.46 -9.32
CA SER A 48 30.65 4.51 -8.31
C SER A 48 29.66 4.44 -7.14
N ARG A 49 29.36 3.21 -6.72
CA ARG A 49 28.50 2.97 -5.55
C ARG A 49 29.20 3.50 -4.29
N PRO A 50 28.48 4.27 -3.43
CA PRO A 50 29.05 4.79 -2.20
C PRO A 50 29.36 3.66 -1.19
N ASP A 51 30.40 3.85 -0.40
CA ASP A 51 30.73 2.96 0.74
C ASP A 51 29.96 3.43 1.98
N LEU A 52 28.80 2.83 2.23
CA LEU A 52 27.88 3.15 3.33
C LEU A 52 27.51 1.87 4.11
N PRO A 53 27.07 2.01 5.37
CA PRO A 53 26.58 0.87 6.15
C PRO A 53 25.46 0.10 5.44
N PRO A 54 25.38 -1.24 5.56
CA PRO A 54 24.37 -2.05 4.88
C PRO A 54 22.91 -1.70 5.23
N ASP A 55 22.68 -1.09 6.40
CA ASP A 55 21.39 -0.64 6.90
C ASP A 55 21.08 0.84 6.56
N HIS A 56 21.98 1.52 5.85
CA HIS A 56 21.73 2.87 5.36
C HIS A 56 20.58 2.86 4.33
N PRO A 57 19.58 3.77 4.40
CA PRO A 57 18.43 3.77 3.50
C PRO A 57 18.80 3.65 2.01
N ILE A 58 19.80 4.40 1.55
CA ILE A 58 20.28 4.34 0.15
C ILE A 58 20.91 2.98 -0.17
N MET A 59 21.68 2.38 0.75
CA MET A 59 22.24 1.04 0.53
C MET A 59 21.17 -0.04 0.47
N CYS A 60 20.08 0.12 1.20
CA CYS A 60 18.94 -0.79 1.10
C CYS A 60 18.34 -0.77 -0.32
N TYR A 61 18.18 0.42 -0.93
CA TYR A 61 17.73 0.52 -2.32
C TYR A 61 18.71 -0.14 -3.31
N TYR A 62 20.01 0.09 -3.17
CA TYR A 62 21.02 -0.59 -4.01
C TYR A 62 20.96 -2.12 -3.89
N ARG A 63 20.81 -2.64 -2.67
CA ARG A 63 20.70 -4.10 -2.43
C ARG A 63 19.43 -4.67 -3.04
N GLU A 64 18.33 -3.96 -2.98
CA GLU A 64 17.07 -4.36 -3.63
C GLU A 64 17.21 -4.35 -5.15
N ASN A 65 17.89 -3.36 -5.71
CA ASN A 65 18.20 -3.33 -7.14
C ASN A 65 19.09 -4.51 -7.56
N ASP A 66 20.04 -4.95 -6.71
CA ASP A 66 20.84 -6.13 -6.98
C ASP A 66 20.00 -7.42 -7.05
N GLU A 67 19.01 -7.57 -6.17
CA GLU A 67 18.07 -8.69 -6.21
C GLU A 67 17.12 -8.59 -7.43
N LEU A 68 16.65 -7.39 -7.74
CA LEU A 68 15.83 -7.15 -8.91
C LEU A 68 16.55 -7.52 -10.22
N ARG A 69 17.83 -7.17 -10.36
CA ARG A 69 18.66 -7.58 -11.52
C ARG A 69 18.66 -9.09 -11.74
N LYS A 70 18.72 -9.89 -10.67
CA LYS A 70 18.67 -11.36 -10.77
C LYS A 70 17.32 -11.84 -11.29
N ILE A 71 16.23 -11.22 -10.80
CA ILE A 71 14.87 -11.55 -11.25
C ILE A 71 14.70 -11.17 -12.72
N LEU A 72 15.14 -9.97 -13.14
CA LEU A 72 15.07 -9.53 -14.53
C LEU A 72 15.88 -10.45 -15.45
N SER A 73 17.06 -10.88 -15.04
CA SER A 73 17.86 -11.86 -15.82
C SER A 73 17.13 -13.20 -15.96
N SER A 74 16.39 -13.62 -14.92
CA SER A 74 15.57 -14.83 -14.99
C SER A 74 14.36 -14.66 -15.94
N ILE A 75 13.77 -13.46 -16.02
CA ILE A 75 12.72 -13.12 -16.99
C ILE A 75 13.28 -13.17 -18.42
N GLU A 76 14.44 -12.55 -18.66
CA GLU A 76 15.13 -12.56 -19.98
C GLU A 76 15.50 -13.97 -20.43
N GLU A 77 15.96 -14.81 -19.51
CA GLU A 77 16.26 -16.22 -19.79
C GLU A 77 14.98 -17.00 -20.12
N LEU A 78 13.95 -16.88 -19.29
CA LEU A 78 12.70 -17.62 -19.48
C LEU A 78 11.95 -17.20 -20.75
N ALA A 79 12.07 -15.94 -21.17
CA ALA A 79 11.46 -15.40 -22.38
C ALA A 79 12.00 -16.04 -23.69
N GLN A 80 13.15 -16.74 -23.62
CA GLN A 80 13.74 -17.44 -24.78
C GLN A 80 13.10 -18.82 -25.03
N TYR A 81 12.28 -19.31 -24.10
CA TYR A 81 11.66 -20.63 -24.15
C TYR A 81 10.14 -20.52 -24.34
N PRO A 82 9.48 -21.60 -24.80
CA PRO A 82 8.03 -21.65 -24.86
C PRO A 82 7.41 -21.37 -23.48
N LEU A 83 6.29 -20.65 -23.46
CA LEU A 83 5.63 -20.25 -22.25
C LEU A 83 5.17 -21.46 -21.43
N ILE A 84 5.62 -21.54 -20.18
CA ILE A 84 5.11 -22.47 -19.16
C ILE A 84 4.52 -21.62 -18.03
N LYS A 85 3.19 -21.47 -18.03
CA LYS A 85 2.43 -20.55 -17.16
C LYS A 85 2.85 -20.59 -15.70
N ASN A 86 3.04 -21.77 -15.11
CA ASN A 86 3.41 -21.90 -13.69
C ASN A 86 4.81 -21.33 -13.39
N GLN A 87 5.78 -21.45 -14.30
CA GLN A 87 7.11 -20.87 -14.13
C GLN A 87 7.05 -19.34 -14.16
N TRP A 88 6.26 -18.77 -15.07
CA TRP A 88 6.04 -17.35 -15.14
C TRP A 88 5.28 -16.79 -13.93
N LEU A 89 4.25 -17.48 -13.45
CA LEU A 89 3.55 -17.09 -12.22
C LEU A 89 4.49 -17.07 -11.02
N GLU A 90 5.34 -18.09 -10.86
CA GLU A 90 6.35 -18.12 -9.78
C GLU A 90 7.35 -16.96 -9.89
N LEU A 91 7.76 -16.61 -11.11
CA LEU A 91 8.70 -15.51 -11.35
C LEU A 91 8.04 -14.15 -11.06
N TYR A 92 6.78 -13.97 -11.45
CA TYR A 92 6.01 -12.76 -11.14
C TYR A 92 5.67 -12.67 -9.63
N ASP A 93 5.53 -13.79 -8.95
CA ASP A 93 5.40 -13.78 -7.48
C ASP A 93 6.71 -13.30 -6.81
N LYS A 94 7.87 -13.68 -7.35
CA LYS A 94 9.18 -13.14 -6.90
C LYS A 94 9.33 -11.65 -7.21
N LEU A 95 8.71 -11.14 -8.28
CA LEU A 95 8.73 -9.72 -8.62
C LEU A 95 7.77 -8.88 -7.76
N THR A 96 6.72 -9.48 -7.20
CA THR A 96 5.69 -8.79 -6.40
C THR A 96 6.23 -7.88 -5.28
N PRO A 97 7.30 -8.24 -4.52
CA PRO A 97 7.86 -7.38 -3.48
C PRO A 97 8.41 -6.05 -4.00
N TYR A 98 8.68 -5.89 -5.29
CA TYR A 98 9.18 -4.64 -5.88
C TYR A 98 8.29 -3.44 -5.54
N ARG A 99 6.99 -3.66 -5.35
CA ARG A 99 6.05 -2.64 -4.88
C ARG A 99 6.48 -1.96 -3.57
N LEU A 100 7.21 -2.67 -2.68
CA LEU A 100 7.69 -2.12 -1.42
C LEU A 100 8.84 -1.14 -1.66
N HIS A 101 9.76 -1.47 -2.58
CA HIS A 101 10.82 -0.58 -3.05
C HIS A 101 10.24 0.75 -3.58
N LEU A 102 9.29 0.67 -4.53
CA LEU A 102 8.64 1.84 -5.09
C LEU A 102 7.88 2.64 -4.01
N SER A 103 7.15 1.95 -3.13
CA SER A 103 6.41 2.60 -2.03
C SER A 103 7.34 3.31 -1.05
N ARG A 104 8.51 2.75 -0.72
CA ARG A 104 9.49 3.43 0.13
C ARG A 104 10.04 4.69 -0.52
N LYS A 105 10.40 4.65 -1.80
CA LYS A 105 10.82 5.88 -2.50
C LYS A 105 9.75 6.96 -2.41
N GLN A 106 8.52 6.60 -2.75
CA GLN A 106 7.38 7.52 -2.80
C GLN A 106 7.00 8.12 -1.44
N ASN A 107 7.12 7.34 -0.36
CA ASN A 107 6.66 7.75 0.97
C ASN A 107 7.79 8.18 1.92
N GLN A 108 9.05 7.87 1.63
CA GLN A 108 10.20 8.21 2.47
C GLN A 108 11.16 9.16 1.75
N LEU A 109 11.70 8.76 0.61
CA LEU A 109 12.79 9.48 -0.04
C LEU A 109 12.30 10.76 -0.75
N TYR A 110 11.27 10.66 -1.58
CA TYR A 110 10.75 11.80 -2.34
C TYR A 110 10.26 12.94 -1.44
N PRO A 111 9.48 12.69 -0.37
CA PRO A 111 9.04 13.79 0.50
C PRO A 111 10.17 14.58 1.16
N VAL A 112 11.29 13.92 1.48
CA VAL A 112 12.46 14.60 2.07
C VAL A 112 13.15 15.46 1.02
N LEU A 113 13.31 14.94 -0.20
CA LEU A 113 13.90 15.70 -1.32
C LEU A 113 13.02 16.88 -1.74
N GLU A 114 11.70 16.69 -1.80
CA GLU A 114 10.74 17.76 -2.12
C GLU A 114 10.79 18.91 -1.11
N LYS A 115 10.91 18.63 0.18
CA LYS A 115 11.10 19.66 1.24
C LYS A 115 12.37 20.48 1.05
N LYS A 116 13.36 19.93 0.35
CA LYS A 116 14.63 20.59 0.02
C LYS A 116 14.62 21.25 -1.37
N GLY A 117 13.45 21.28 -2.01
CA GLY A 117 13.25 21.92 -3.31
C GLY A 117 13.58 21.03 -4.52
N PHE A 118 13.75 19.73 -4.36
CA PHE A 118 14.00 18.77 -5.45
C PHE A 118 12.69 18.09 -5.87
N ASP A 119 11.67 18.88 -6.19
CA ASP A 119 10.29 18.43 -6.45
C ASP A 119 10.07 17.95 -7.89
N ARG A 120 10.69 18.57 -8.88
CA ARG A 120 10.50 18.20 -10.29
C ARG A 120 11.05 16.82 -10.65
N PRO A 121 12.31 16.50 -10.31
CA PRO A 121 12.84 15.16 -10.57
C PRO A 121 12.07 14.06 -9.81
N THR A 122 11.68 14.32 -8.55
CA THR A 122 10.89 13.35 -7.79
C THR A 122 9.51 13.12 -8.38
N THR A 123 8.86 14.16 -8.93
CA THR A 123 7.58 14.02 -9.65
C THR A 123 7.74 13.16 -10.90
N THR A 124 8.82 13.37 -11.67
CA THR A 124 9.13 12.54 -12.85
C THR A 124 9.41 11.10 -12.47
N MET A 125 10.22 10.87 -11.43
CA MET A 125 10.51 9.53 -10.92
C MET A 125 9.26 8.82 -10.41
N TRP A 126 8.35 9.53 -9.74
CA TRP A 126 7.07 8.99 -9.32
C TRP A 126 6.24 8.45 -10.48
N LEU A 127 6.22 9.19 -11.59
CA LEU A 127 5.54 8.75 -12.82
C LEU A 127 6.10 7.45 -13.36
N LEU A 128 7.43 7.35 -13.42
CA LEU A 128 8.11 6.14 -13.88
C LEU A 128 7.83 4.96 -12.93
N ASP A 129 7.81 5.20 -11.63
CA ASP A 129 7.43 4.20 -10.62
C ASP A 129 6.02 3.65 -10.85
N ASP A 130 5.06 4.53 -11.09
CA ASP A 130 3.66 4.14 -11.33
C ASP A 130 3.53 3.40 -12.67
N PHE A 131 4.23 3.86 -13.70
CA PHE A 131 4.22 3.23 -15.02
C PHE A 131 4.73 1.79 -14.95
N VAL A 132 5.90 1.57 -14.37
CA VAL A 132 6.47 0.23 -14.18
C VAL A 132 5.57 -0.66 -13.32
N ARG A 133 4.97 -0.10 -12.27
CA ARG A 133 4.02 -0.83 -11.41
C ARG A 133 2.81 -1.31 -12.19
N ASP A 134 2.26 -0.45 -13.04
CA ASP A 134 1.09 -0.76 -13.86
C ASP A 134 1.44 -1.81 -14.93
N GLU A 135 2.59 -1.71 -15.60
CA GLU A 135 3.04 -2.71 -16.55
C GLU A 135 3.18 -4.11 -15.95
N ILE A 136 3.82 -4.22 -14.76
CA ILE A 136 3.95 -5.50 -14.05
C ILE A 136 2.58 -6.07 -13.69
N ARG A 137 1.66 -5.22 -13.21
CA ARG A 137 0.29 -5.62 -12.88
C ARG A 137 -0.47 -6.11 -14.11
N ASP A 138 -0.43 -5.35 -15.18
CA ASP A 138 -1.19 -5.62 -16.41
C ASP A 138 -0.66 -6.88 -17.11
N ALA A 139 0.67 -7.07 -17.15
CA ALA A 139 1.26 -8.30 -17.64
C ALA A 139 0.82 -9.52 -16.81
N ARG A 140 0.77 -9.39 -15.47
CA ARG A 140 0.26 -10.48 -14.63
C ARG A 140 -1.20 -10.82 -14.95
N ILE A 141 -2.02 -9.83 -15.21
CA ILE A 141 -3.42 -10.03 -15.62
C ILE A 141 -3.50 -10.77 -16.97
N LEU A 142 -2.65 -10.42 -17.94
CA LEU A 142 -2.57 -11.14 -19.22
C LEU A 142 -2.21 -12.61 -19.01
N LEU A 143 -1.21 -12.90 -18.17
CA LEU A 143 -0.80 -14.26 -17.85
C LEU A 143 -1.92 -15.05 -17.14
N GLU A 144 -2.62 -14.46 -16.19
CA GLU A 144 -3.73 -15.09 -15.47
C GLU A 144 -4.92 -15.39 -16.38
N ASN A 145 -5.16 -14.54 -17.39
CA ASN A 145 -6.25 -14.66 -18.37
C ASN A 145 -5.91 -15.54 -19.60
N ASP A 146 -4.76 -16.23 -19.61
CA ASP A 146 -4.29 -17.07 -20.73
C ASP A 146 -4.10 -16.27 -22.05
N SER A 147 -3.75 -14.96 -21.96
CA SER A 147 -3.37 -14.10 -23.08
C SER A 147 -1.86 -14.22 -23.34
N ASP A 148 -1.42 -15.43 -23.71
CA ASP A 148 0.00 -15.81 -23.70
C ASP A 148 0.84 -14.99 -24.69
N ASP A 149 0.32 -14.72 -25.88
CA ASP A 149 1.04 -13.96 -26.93
C ASP A 149 1.26 -12.51 -26.50
N GLU A 150 0.24 -11.84 -25.99
CA GLU A 150 0.32 -10.47 -25.48
C GLU A 150 1.24 -10.40 -24.28
N PHE A 151 1.15 -11.38 -23.37
CA PHE A 151 2.03 -11.48 -22.22
C PHE A 151 3.50 -11.59 -22.63
N MET A 152 3.82 -12.47 -23.56
CA MET A 152 5.20 -12.64 -24.05
C MET A 152 5.71 -11.41 -24.79
N ALA A 153 4.85 -10.74 -25.55
CA ALA A 153 5.21 -9.54 -26.30
C ALA A 153 5.62 -8.35 -25.42
N CYS A 154 5.03 -8.20 -24.21
CA CYS A 154 5.35 -7.10 -23.32
C CYS A 154 6.59 -7.32 -22.45
N GLN A 155 7.14 -8.56 -22.32
CA GLN A 155 8.21 -8.85 -21.37
C GLN A 155 9.49 -8.05 -21.63
N GLN A 156 9.89 -7.89 -22.87
CA GLN A 156 11.09 -7.14 -23.23
C GLN A 156 10.97 -5.66 -22.86
N THR A 157 9.80 -5.07 -23.06
CA THR A 157 9.50 -3.67 -22.69
C THR A 157 9.55 -3.49 -21.17
N ILE A 158 8.89 -4.36 -20.41
CA ILE A 158 8.87 -4.32 -18.94
C ILE A 158 10.30 -4.40 -18.38
N VAL A 159 11.11 -5.33 -18.89
CA VAL A 159 12.50 -5.47 -18.43
C VAL A 159 13.31 -4.22 -18.77
N TYR A 160 13.11 -3.65 -19.97
CA TYR A 160 13.78 -2.42 -20.37
C TYR A 160 13.38 -1.24 -19.47
N ASP A 161 12.08 -1.01 -19.22
CA ASP A 161 11.60 0.12 -18.44
C ASP A 161 12.01 0.00 -16.95
N ILE A 162 12.05 -1.21 -16.39
CA ILE A 162 12.57 -1.43 -15.04
C ILE A 162 14.09 -1.12 -14.98
N ARG A 163 14.87 -1.56 -15.99
CA ARG A 163 16.31 -1.28 -16.03
C ARG A 163 16.60 0.20 -16.21
N ASP A 164 15.85 0.89 -17.05
CA ASP A 164 15.93 2.35 -17.25
C ASP A 164 15.61 3.11 -15.95
N LEU A 165 14.58 2.68 -15.21
CA LEU A 165 14.24 3.24 -13.91
C LEU A 165 15.38 3.04 -12.89
N MET A 166 15.93 1.82 -12.80
CA MET A 166 17.07 1.50 -11.92
C MET A 166 18.30 2.34 -12.25
N GLU A 167 18.59 2.56 -13.53
CA GLU A 167 19.71 3.40 -13.97
C GLU A 167 19.53 4.84 -13.49
N LYS A 168 18.34 5.43 -13.64
CA LYS A 168 18.02 6.77 -13.15
C LYS A 168 18.10 6.88 -11.63
N GLU A 169 17.69 5.84 -10.92
CA GLU A 169 17.84 5.75 -9.47
C GLU A 169 19.31 5.81 -9.05
N GLU A 170 20.15 4.96 -9.64
CA GLU A 170 21.54 4.80 -9.24
C GLU A 170 22.45 5.92 -9.74
N THR A 171 22.11 6.54 -10.87
CA THR A 171 22.94 7.60 -11.44
C THR A 171 22.54 9.00 -10.99
N VAL A 172 21.25 9.24 -10.72
CA VAL A 172 20.73 10.56 -10.38
C VAL A 172 20.13 10.60 -8.97
N LEU A 173 19.12 9.77 -8.70
CA LEU A 173 18.31 9.90 -7.48
C LEU A 173 19.13 9.64 -6.20
N TYR A 174 19.86 8.51 -6.13
CA TYR A 174 20.59 8.12 -4.93
C TYR A 174 21.79 9.05 -4.66
N PRO A 175 22.61 9.40 -5.65
CA PRO A 175 23.68 10.38 -5.43
C PRO A 175 23.17 11.75 -5.01
N THR A 176 22.10 12.25 -5.61
CA THR A 176 21.44 13.51 -5.21
C THR A 176 20.98 13.45 -3.76
N SER A 177 20.35 12.34 -3.37
CA SER A 177 19.86 12.13 -2.01
C SER A 177 20.98 12.20 -0.98
N LEU A 178 22.15 11.62 -1.28
CA LEU A 178 23.31 11.65 -0.38
C LEU A 178 23.91 13.05 -0.20
N VAL A 179 23.71 13.93 -1.18
CA VAL A 179 24.16 15.34 -1.07
C VAL A 179 23.15 16.22 -0.34
N MET A 180 21.86 15.98 -0.54
CA MET A 180 20.80 16.84 -0.05
C MET A 180 20.28 16.46 1.34
N ILE A 181 20.32 15.19 1.69
CA ILE A 181 19.74 14.65 2.94
C ILE A 181 20.86 14.49 3.97
N SER A 182 20.66 14.99 5.18
CA SER A 182 21.65 14.86 6.24
C SER A 182 21.69 13.44 6.83
N PRO A 183 22.80 13.05 7.49
CA PRO A 183 22.87 11.75 8.17
C PRO A 183 21.76 11.53 9.20
N GLU A 184 21.36 12.59 9.92
CA GLU A 184 20.31 12.55 10.94
C GLU A 184 18.95 12.27 10.29
N GLU A 185 18.65 12.90 9.15
CA GLU A 185 17.41 12.67 8.40
C GLU A 185 17.36 11.22 7.85
N PHE A 186 18.50 10.66 7.41
CA PHE A 186 18.57 9.26 7.03
C PHE A 186 18.31 8.30 8.21
N GLU A 187 18.81 8.62 9.41
CA GLU A 187 18.49 7.82 10.59
C GLU A 187 17.00 7.85 10.95
N GLU A 188 16.35 9.04 10.82
CA GLU A 188 14.91 9.18 11.01
C GLU A 188 14.10 8.36 9.99
N MET A 189 14.56 8.27 8.74
CA MET A 189 13.91 7.49 7.69
C MET A 189 13.86 6.00 8.00
N LYS A 190 14.86 5.43 8.71
CA LYS A 190 14.95 3.99 9.00
C LYS A 190 13.71 3.43 9.69
N SER A 191 13.03 4.22 10.53
CA SER A 191 11.81 3.76 11.21
C SER A 191 10.65 3.59 10.23
N GLY A 192 10.44 4.54 9.33
CA GLY A 192 9.41 4.47 8.30
C GLY A 192 9.73 3.43 7.21
N ASP A 193 11.01 3.24 6.89
CA ASP A 193 11.44 2.16 5.99
C ASP A 193 11.08 0.78 6.53
N ARG A 194 11.25 0.56 7.84
CA ARG A 194 10.85 -0.70 8.50
C ARG A 194 9.33 -0.87 8.55
N GLU A 195 8.58 0.20 8.69
CA GLU A 195 7.11 0.18 8.70
C GLU A 195 6.55 -0.22 7.34
N ILE A 196 7.08 0.36 6.24
CA ILE A 196 6.68 0.04 4.87
C ILE A 196 7.18 -1.37 4.50
N GLY A 197 8.38 -1.73 4.94
CA GLY A 197 9.06 -2.99 4.64
C GLY A 197 10.02 -2.88 3.46
N PHE A 198 10.76 -3.97 3.27
CA PHE A 198 11.81 -4.08 2.25
C PHE A 198 11.44 -5.13 1.22
N ALA A 199 11.87 -4.92 -0.02
CA ALA A 199 11.79 -5.92 -1.08
C ALA A 199 13.01 -6.86 -0.96
N TRP A 200 12.78 -8.14 -0.77
CA TRP A 200 13.79 -9.25 -0.78
C TRP A 200 14.91 -9.21 0.29
N ILE A 201 15.16 -8.09 0.98
CA ILE A 201 16.31 -7.92 1.90
C ILE A 201 15.90 -7.83 3.39
N GLY A 202 14.65 -8.13 3.73
CA GLY A 202 14.04 -7.77 5.02
C GLY A 202 14.48 -8.60 6.25
N GLU A 203 15.04 -9.79 6.08
CA GLU A 203 15.34 -10.68 7.21
C GLU A 203 16.44 -10.13 8.12
N ASP A 204 17.45 -9.50 7.56
CA ASP A 204 18.59 -8.94 8.30
C ASP A 204 18.25 -7.59 8.99
N LEU A 205 17.25 -6.87 8.47
CA LEU A 205 16.93 -5.50 8.89
C LEU A 205 15.74 -5.41 9.85
N GLN A 206 14.98 -6.49 10.03
CA GLN A 206 13.82 -6.58 10.93
C GLN A 206 14.19 -6.84 12.40
N GLN A 207 15.44 -7.12 12.72
CA GLN A 207 15.85 -7.20 14.12
C GLN A 207 15.64 -5.83 14.77
N LYS A 208 14.61 -5.74 15.62
CA LYS A 208 14.48 -4.61 16.53
C LYS A 208 15.83 -4.42 17.21
N PRO A 209 16.38 -3.21 17.25
CA PRO A 209 17.43 -2.93 18.18
C PRO A 209 16.88 -3.37 19.54
N SER A 210 17.58 -4.26 20.24
CA SER A 210 17.28 -4.55 21.63
C SER A 210 17.26 -3.20 22.32
N SER A 211 16.06 -2.74 22.66
CA SER A 211 15.88 -1.53 23.43
C SER A 211 16.36 -1.81 24.83
N THR A 212 17.65 -1.76 25.03
CA THR A 212 18.16 -1.23 26.27
C THR A 212 17.80 0.26 26.21
N PRO A 213 16.97 0.79 27.11
CA PRO A 213 16.83 2.22 27.21
C PRO A 213 18.24 2.75 27.43
N ALA A 214 18.83 3.40 26.43
CA ALA A 214 19.92 4.29 26.71
C ALA A 214 19.31 5.29 27.70
N GLU A 215 19.66 5.15 28.96
CA GLU A 215 19.53 6.23 29.92
C GLU A 215 20.10 7.44 29.19
N LYS A 216 19.20 8.36 28.78
CA LYS A 216 19.64 9.68 28.39
C LYS A 216 20.37 10.21 29.60
N GLU A 217 21.69 10.17 29.54
CA GLU A 217 22.50 10.97 30.42
C GLU A 217 21.87 12.34 30.41
N LYS A 218 21.34 12.75 31.55
CA LYS A 218 20.96 14.14 31.79
C LYS A 218 22.25 14.94 31.74
N GLY A 219 22.65 15.29 30.50
CA GLY A 219 23.63 16.32 30.31
C GLY A 219 23.09 17.55 31.04
N GLU A 220 23.80 18.02 32.05
CA GLU A 220 23.52 19.29 32.72
C GLU A 220 23.46 20.37 31.64
N MET A 221 22.26 20.90 31.41
CA MET A 221 22.12 22.03 30.49
C MET A 221 22.95 23.19 31.03
N PRO A 222 23.73 23.89 30.17
CA PRO A 222 24.45 25.11 30.59
C PRO A 222 23.50 26.05 31.34
N GLY A 223 23.93 26.64 32.43
CA GLY A 223 23.09 27.40 33.39
C GLY A 223 22.14 28.42 32.72
N PHE A 224 22.56 29.07 31.64
CA PHE A 224 21.72 29.97 30.85
C PHE A 224 20.53 29.26 30.17
N ALA A 225 20.71 28.08 29.65
CA ALA A 225 19.61 27.30 29.01
C ALA A 225 18.60 26.83 30.06
N ALA A 226 19.03 26.50 31.27
CA ALA A 226 18.15 26.14 32.39
C ALA A 226 17.37 27.37 32.90
N GLU A 227 18.01 28.54 33.01
CA GLU A 227 17.34 29.80 33.39
C GLU A 227 16.35 30.26 32.31
N LEU A 228 16.70 30.15 31.03
CA LEU A 228 15.81 30.48 29.93
C LEU A 228 14.60 29.52 29.88
N ALA A 229 14.81 28.23 30.08
CA ALA A 229 13.72 27.25 30.19
C ALA A 229 12.81 27.51 31.39
N GLY A 230 13.39 27.94 32.53
CA GLY A 230 12.66 28.38 33.74
C GLY A 230 11.81 29.64 33.49
N LEU A 231 12.36 30.62 32.80
CA LEU A 231 11.65 31.82 32.40
C LEU A 231 10.54 31.55 31.38
N LEU A 232 10.81 30.74 30.36
CA LEU A 232 9.82 30.37 29.36
C LEU A 232 8.64 29.57 30.00
N ASN A 233 8.93 28.67 30.95
CA ASN A 233 7.89 27.98 31.73
C ASN A 233 7.08 28.97 32.60
N LYS A 234 7.74 29.96 33.23
CA LYS A 234 7.07 30.91 34.09
C LYS A 234 6.13 31.88 33.34
N TYR A 235 6.38 32.11 32.07
CA TYR A 235 5.57 32.98 31.20
C TYR A 235 4.71 32.21 30.21
N GLY A 236 4.55 30.89 30.38
CA GLY A 236 3.67 30.04 29.54
C GLY A 236 4.26 29.70 28.15
N TYR A 237 5.53 30.02 27.90
CA TYR A 237 6.23 29.66 26.65
C TYR A 237 7.07 28.40 26.77
N GLY A 238 7.03 27.71 27.93
CA GLY A 238 7.59 26.38 28.05
C GLY A 238 6.79 25.38 27.20
N ARG A 239 7.44 24.37 26.64
CA ARG A 239 6.71 23.18 26.10
C ARG A 239 5.74 22.71 27.18
N GLY A 240 4.44 22.91 26.95
CA GLY A 240 3.39 22.45 27.86
C GLY A 240 3.69 21.02 28.23
N GLY A 241 3.83 20.73 29.52
CA GLY A 241 3.98 19.35 29.98
C GLY A 241 2.80 18.57 29.43
N GLY A 242 3.01 17.31 29.01
CA GLY A 242 1.96 16.47 28.42
C GLY A 242 0.69 16.32 29.27
N ASP A 243 0.70 16.85 30.51
CA ASP A 243 -0.38 16.82 31.49
C ASP A 243 -1.26 18.09 31.52
N GLU A 244 -0.92 19.15 30.76
CA GLU A 244 -1.75 20.35 30.71
C GLU A 244 -3.04 20.05 29.97
N LEU A 245 -4.19 20.32 30.63
CA LEU A 245 -5.51 20.10 30.06
C LEU A 245 -5.88 21.23 29.10
N LEU A 246 -6.08 20.87 27.86
CA LEU A 246 -6.55 21.74 26.79
C LEU A 246 -8.08 21.75 26.78
N ASP A 247 -8.67 22.92 26.60
CA ASP A 247 -10.11 23.02 26.38
C ASP A 247 -10.44 22.53 24.96
N VAL A 248 -11.27 21.49 24.88
CA VAL A 248 -11.89 21.00 23.66
C VAL A 248 -13.39 21.29 23.72
N ALA A 249 -14.06 21.34 22.58
CA ALA A 249 -15.45 21.85 22.45
C ALA A 249 -16.44 21.38 23.54
N THR A 250 -16.28 20.16 24.07
CA THR A 250 -17.19 19.56 25.06
C THR A 250 -16.49 19.01 26.29
N GLY A 251 -15.26 19.44 26.57
CA GLY A 251 -14.52 18.94 27.73
C GLY A 251 -13.07 19.39 27.73
N ARG A 252 -12.26 18.71 28.57
CA ARG A 252 -10.82 19.01 28.70
C ARG A 252 -10.02 17.73 28.56
N LEU A 253 -8.99 17.77 27.74
CA LEU A 253 -8.10 16.63 27.47
C LEU A 253 -6.65 17.11 27.49
N SER A 254 -5.75 16.29 28.01
CA SER A 254 -4.33 16.51 27.81
C SER A 254 -3.92 16.12 26.37
N LEU A 255 -2.81 16.67 25.87
CA LEU A 255 -2.25 16.30 24.58
C LEU A 255 -2.00 14.79 24.48
N GLU A 256 -1.56 14.17 25.60
CA GLU A 256 -1.38 12.72 25.67
C GLU A 256 -2.70 11.99 25.47
N GLN A 257 -3.78 12.43 26.14
CA GLN A 257 -5.12 11.82 25.97
C GLN A 257 -5.63 11.97 24.53
N ILE A 258 -5.44 13.13 23.90
CA ILE A 258 -5.79 13.36 22.49
C ILE A 258 -5.03 12.36 21.60
N ASN A 259 -3.73 12.19 21.78
CA ASN A 259 -2.92 11.25 21.01
C ASN A 259 -3.34 9.79 21.24
N LEU A 260 -3.68 9.43 22.50
CA LEU A 260 -4.21 8.11 22.83
C LEU A 260 -5.55 7.84 22.15
N ILE A 261 -6.46 8.81 22.12
CA ILE A 261 -7.74 8.71 21.42
C ILE A 261 -7.48 8.43 19.94
N TYR A 262 -6.66 9.22 19.26
CA TYR A 262 -6.36 9.02 17.84
C TYR A 262 -5.75 7.64 17.53
N ARG A 263 -4.88 7.12 18.41
CA ARG A 263 -4.27 5.79 18.25
C ARG A 263 -5.26 4.62 18.39
N HIS A 264 -6.35 4.83 19.10
CA HIS A 264 -7.34 3.78 19.38
C HIS A 264 -8.63 3.92 18.56
N LEU A 265 -8.72 4.91 17.67
CA LEU A 265 -9.84 4.99 16.74
C LEU A 265 -9.81 3.79 15.78
N PRO A 266 -10.96 3.18 15.49
CA PRO A 266 -11.06 2.10 14.51
C PRO A 266 -11.08 2.63 13.06
N VAL A 267 -10.62 3.86 12.85
CA VAL A 267 -10.56 4.54 11.56
C VAL A 267 -9.24 5.27 11.43
N ASP A 268 -8.73 5.34 10.22
CA ASP A 268 -7.57 6.17 9.88
C ASP A 268 -8.03 7.58 9.53
N LEU A 269 -7.39 8.57 10.10
CA LEU A 269 -7.63 9.98 9.81
C LEU A 269 -6.42 10.60 9.13
N SER A 270 -6.67 11.52 8.19
CA SER A 270 -5.65 12.43 7.65
C SER A 270 -6.26 13.82 7.51
N TYR A 271 -5.49 14.85 7.84
CA TYR A 271 -5.91 16.24 7.69
C TYR A 271 -4.97 17.00 6.76
N VAL A 272 -5.57 17.65 5.76
CA VAL A 272 -4.91 18.52 4.79
C VAL A 272 -5.42 19.94 5.02
N ASP A 273 -4.54 20.93 5.14
CA ASP A 273 -4.91 22.30 5.40
C ASP A 273 -5.43 23.06 4.16
N GLU A 274 -5.79 24.32 4.34
CA GLU A 274 -6.28 25.18 3.25
C GLU A 274 -5.24 25.47 2.16
N ASN A 275 -3.95 25.20 2.41
CA ASN A 275 -2.84 25.33 1.46
C ASN A 275 -2.51 24.01 0.76
N GLU A 276 -3.36 22.97 0.93
CA GLU A 276 -3.20 21.65 0.34
C GLU A 276 -2.01 20.85 0.93
N LEU A 277 -1.55 21.22 2.13
CA LEU A 277 -0.45 20.53 2.80
C LEU A 277 -0.99 19.50 3.80
N VAL A 278 -0.42 18.31 3.80
CA VAL A 278 -0.72 17.27 4.79
C VAL A 278 -0.19 17.72 6.14
N CYS A 279 -1.07 17.97 7.11
CA CYS A 279 -0.71 18.46 8.43
C CYS A 279 -0.76 17.38 9.52
N PHE A 280 -1.60 16.37 9.34
CA PHE A 280 -1.81 15.35 10.37
C PHE A 280 -2.28 14.03 9.74
N TYR A 281 -1.89 12.93 10.33
CA TYR A 281 -2.53 11.62 10.19
C TYR A 281 -2.53 10.89 11.53
N SER A 282 -3.56 10.04 11.76
CA SER A 282 -3.62 9.18 12.95
C SER A 282 -2.66 8.00 12.80
N ASP A 283 -1.88 7.73 13.84
CA ASP A 283 -0.93 6.61 13.90
C ASP A 283 -1.63 5.40 14.56
N THR A 284 -2.55 4.76 13.82
CA THR A 284 -3.31 3.60 14.28
C THR A 284 -2.53 2.31 14.06
N LYS A 285 -2.80 1.26 14.86
CA LYS A 285 -2.07 -0.02 14.78
C LYS A 285 -2.33 -0.79 13.47
N HIS A 286 -3.47 -0.54 12.83
CA HIS A 286 -3.96 -1.30 11.67
C HIS A 286 -4.34 -0.35 10.53
N ARG A 287 -3.37 0.49 10.11
CA ARG A 287 -3.62 1.41 8.99
C ARG A 287 -3.95 0.66 7.70
N VAL A 288 -4.95 1.18 7.00
CA VAL A 288 -5.36 0.68 5.68
C VAL A 288 -4.23 0.87 4.66
N PHE A 289 -3.62 2.06 4.66
CA PHE A 289 -2.46 2.37 3.83
C PHE A 289 -1.30 2.87 4.71
N PRO A 290 -0.09 2.34 4.52
CA PRO A 290 1.09 2.79 5.27
C PRO A 290 1.36 4.27 4.97
N ARG A 291 1.72 5.01 6.01
CA ARG A 291 2.18 6.40 5.89
C ARG A 291 3.38 6.61 6.80
N SER A 292 4.22 7.53 6.44
CA SER A 292 5.36 7.93 7.27
C SER A 292 5.26 9.39 7.69
N LYS A 293 6.01 9.78 8.72
CA LYS A 293 6.07 11.18 9.17
C LYS A 293 6.57 12.14 8.09
N ASN A 294 7.26 11.63 7.08
CA ASN A 294 7.78 12.42 5.98
C ASN A 294 6.70 13.04 5.08
N VAL A 295 5.48 12.49 5.08
CA VAL A 295 4.35 13.08 4.34
C VAL A 295 3.87 14.40 4.96
N ILE A 296 4.20 14.69 6.23
CA ILE A 296 3.80 15.94 6.88
C ILE A 296 4.49 17.14 6.19
N GLY A 297 3.67 18.11 5.78
CA GLY A 297 4.08 19.29 5.02
C GLY A 297 4.19 19.05 3.51
N ARG A 298 3.89 17.85 3.02
CA ARG A 298 3.84 17.54 1.59
C ARG A 298 2.53 18.04 0.98
N ASN A 299 2.58 18.53 -0.28
CA ASN A 299 1.35 18.81 -1.02
C ASN A 299 0.59 17.53 -1.28
N VAL A 300 -0.72 17.52 -1.00
CA VAL A 300 -1.57 16.32 -1.09
C VAL A 300 -1.63 15.74 -2.50
N LYS A 301 -1.48 16.56 -3.53
CA LYS A 301 -1.42 16.11 -4.93
C LYS A 301 -0.26 15.13 -5.16
N ASN A 302 0.86 15.36 -4.49
CA ASN A 302 2.04 14.50 -4.55
C ASN A 302 1.91 13.22 -3.70
N CYS A 303 0.78 13.02 -3.02
CA CYS A 303 0.48 11.78 -2.29
C CYS A 303 -0.40 10.82 -3.09
N HIS A 304 -0.76 11.18 -4.31
CA HIS A 304 -1.67 10.41 -5.16
C HIS A 304 -1.03 10.08 -6.51
N PRO A 305 -1.32 8.89 -7.08
CA PRO A 305 -0.93 8.55 -8.44
C PRO A 305 -1.46 9.60 -9.43
N ARG A 306 -0.69 9.90 -10.46
CA ARG A 306 -1.08 10.92 -11.45
C ARG A 306 -2.44 10.67 -12.11
N SER A 307 -2.79 9.39 -12.26
CA SER A 307 -4.11 8.97 -12.78
C SER A 307 -5.29 9.48 -11.94
N SER A 308 -5.08 9.78 -10.65
CA SER A 308 -6.11 10.24 -9.71
C SER A 308 -5.94 11.69 -9.21
N VAL A 309 -4.84 12.37 -9.56
CA VAL A 309 -4.60 13.76 -9.11
C VAL A 309 -5.73 14.70 -9.52
N HIS A 310 -6.25 14.57 -10.74
CA HIS A 310 -7.37 15.39 -11.21
C HIS A 310 -8.63 15.24 -10.35
N VAL A 311 -8.88 14.06 -9.76
CA VAL A 311 -9.99 13.83 -8.84
C VAL A 311 -9.73 14.55 -7.51
N VAL A 312 -8.49 14.53 -7.02
CA VAL A 312 -8.08 15.26 -5.81
C VAL A 312 -8.28 16.76 -6.00
N GLU A 313 -7.86 17.30 -7.15
CA GLU A 313 -8.05 18.72 -7.49
C GLU A 313 -9.52 19.11 -7.56
N ASP A 314 -10.36 18.30 -8.19
CA ASP A 314 -11.82 18.55 -8.27
C ASP A 314 -12.47 18.57 -6.89
N ILE A 315 -12.09 17.63 -6.00
CA ILE A 315 -12.58 17.59 -4.61
C ILE A 315 -12.15 18.88 -3.87
N ILE A 316 -10.89 19.26 -3.96
CA ILE A 316 -10.38 20.46 -3.27
C ILE A 316 -11.08 21.71 -3.75
N GLU A 317 -11.28 21.86 -5.06
CA GLU A 317 -11.95 23.03 -5.65
C GLU A 317 -13.42 23.12 -5.23
N LYS A 318 -14.18 22.03 -5.30
CA LYS A 318 -15.58 21.97 -4.90
C LYS A 318 -15.77 22.21 -3.40
N PHE A 319 -14.85 21.67 -2.57
CA PHE A 319 -14.89 21.91 -1.14
C PHE A 319 -14.52 23.36 -0.79
N ARG A 320 -13.54 23.94 -1.49
CA ARG A 320 -13.11 25.32 -1.30
C ARG A 320 -14.18 26.31 -1.73
N SER A 321 -14.87 26.06 -2.84
CA SER A 321 -15.96 26.89 -3.34
C SER A 321 -17.25 26.77 -2.53
N GLY A 322 -17.44 25.67 -1.79
CA GLY A 322 -18.68 25.37 -1.07
C GLY A 322 -19.74 24.72 -1.96
N GLU A 323 -19.38 24.26 -3.15
CA GLU A 323 -20.25 23.48 -4.04
C GLU A 323 -20.58 22.12 -3.44
N GLN A 324 -19.58 21.49 -2.78
CA GLN A 324 -19.72 20.23 -2.06
C GLN A 324 -19.04 20.32 -0.69
N ASP A 325 -19.55 19.54 0.27
CA ASP A 325 -19.00 19.45 1.61
C ASP A 325 -18.47 18.05 1.96
N HIS A 326 -18.77 17.06 1.15
CA HIS A 326 -18.26 15.70 1.31
C HIS A 326 -18.09 14.98 -0.03
N ALA A 327 -17.23 13.96 -0.03
CA ALA A 327 -17.07 12.99 -1.11
C ALA A 327 -16.77 11.62 -0.51
N GLU A 328 -17.21 10.56 -1.19
CA GLU A 328 -16.97 9.20 -0.70
C GLU A 328 -16.49 8.27 -1.82
N PHE A 329 -15.66 7.33 -1.42
CA PHE A 329 -15.11 6.29 -2.29
C PHE A 329 -15.07 4.96 -1.54
N TRP A 330 -15.07 3.86 -2.28
CA TRP A 330 -14.83 2.55 -1.69
C TRP A 330 -14.03 1.66 -2.61
N ILE A 331 -13.19 0.83 -2.00
CA ILE A 331 -12.40 -0.20 -2.69
C ILE A 331 -12.98 -1.55 -2.30
N ASN A 332 -13.46 -2.30 -3.29
CA ASN A 332 -14.03 -3.63 -3.08
C ASN A 332 -13.18 -4.68 -3.80
N LYS A 333 -12.41 -5.44 -3.03
CA LYS A 333 -11.62 -6.59 -3.49
C LYS A 333 -12.04 -7.85 -2.74
N PRO A 334 -11.78 -9.05 -3.25
CA PRO A 334 -12.05 -10.28 -2.51
C PRO A 334 -11.40 -10.27 -1.12
N GLY A 335 -12.22 -10.39 -0.06
CA GLY A 335 -11.75 -10.38 1.33
C GLY A 335 -11.28 -9.03 1.87
N PHE A 336 -11.52 -7.92 1.15
CA PHE A 336 -11.09 -6.60 1.57
C PHE A 336 -12.04 -5.51 1.07
N PHE A 337 -12.68 -4.77 1.99
CA PHE A 337 -13.55 -3.66 1.66
C PHE A 337 -13.19 -2.42 2.47
N VAL A 338 -12.70 -1.39 1.79
CA VAL A 338 -12.34 -0.11 2.40
C VAL A 338 -13.35 0.95 2.02
N TYR A 339 -13.82 1.70 3.00
CA TYR A 339 -14.60 2.90 2.84
C TYR A 339 -13.74 4.12 3.12
N ILE A 340 -13.79 5.10 2.24
CA ILE A 340 -13.03 6.35 2.29
C ILE A 340 -14.02 7.49 2.23
N TYR A 341 -13.95 8.42 3.18
CA TYR A 341 -14.83 9.57 3.29
C TYR A 341 -14.01 10.84 3.47
N TYR A 342 -14.28 11.81 2.62
CA TYR A 342 -13.69 13.13 2.68
C TYR A 342 -14.75 14.13 3.12
N VAL A 343 -14.37 15.08 3.99
CA VAL A 343 -15.24 16.17 4.42
C VAL A 343 -14.49 17.50 4.45
N ALA A 344 -15.15 18.55 3.95
CA ALA A 344 -14.65 19.91 4.03
C ALA A 344 -14.68 20.39 5.49
N VAL A 345 -13.50 20.75 6.02
CA VAL A 345 -13.40 21.36 7.35
C VAL A 345 -13.60 22.86 7.22
N ARG A 346 -14.58 23.41 7.97
CA ARG A 346 -14.87 24.84 7.98
C ARG A 346 -14.84 25.37 9.41
N ASP A 347 -14.41 26.62 9.57
CA ASP A 347 -14.48 27.31 10.86
C ASP A 347 -15.92 27.81 11.15
N GLU A 348 -16.10 28.42 12.30
CA GLU A 348 -17.42 28.95 12.76
C GLU A 348 -18.01 29.99 11.81
N ASN A 349 -17.21 30.64 10.98
CA ASN A 349 -17.65 31.59 9.97
C ASN A 349 -17.92 30.95 8.60
N GLY A 350 -17.84 29.61 8.51
CA GLY A 350 -18.01 28.87 7.28
C GLY A 350 -16.82 28.90 6.32
N LYS A 351 -15.67 29.49 6.73
CA LYS A 351 -14.47 29.57 5.90
C LYS A 351 -13.83 28.19 5.82
N PHE A 352 -13.46 27.80 4.60
CA PHE A 352 -12.73 26.55 4.34
C PHE A 352 -11.36 26.58 5.05
N ARG A 353 -11.07 25.55 5.83
CA ARG A 353 -9.86 25.37 6.62
C ARG A 353 -9.07 24.14 6.22
N GLY A 354 -9.62 23.32 5.32
CA GLY A 354 -8.96 22.13 4.83
C GLY A 354 -9.90 20.96 4.62
N ILE A 355 -9.33 19.76 4.52
CA ILE A 355 -10.06 18.51 4.27
C ILE A 355 -9.65 17.49 5.32
N LEU A 356 -10.64 16.84 5.92
CA LEU A 356 -10.44 15.65 6.74
C LEU A 356 -10.79 14.41 5.91
N GLU A 357 -9.84 13.51 5.78
CA GLU A 357 -10.02 12.17 5.23
C GLU A 357 -10.22 11.18 6.37
N MET A 358 -11.19 10.31 6.22
CA MET A 358 -11.44 9.16 7.09
C MET A 358 -11.44 7.88 6.23
N MET A 359 -10.67 6.88 6.66
CA MET A 359 -10.63 5.55 6.03
C MET A 359 -10.93 4.46 7.04
N GLN A 360 -11.69 3.45 6.62
CA GLN A 360 -12.01 2.31 7.46
C GLN A 360 -12.04 1.02 6.65
N ASP A 361 -11.39 -0.03 7.17
CA ASP A 361 -11.64 -1.39 6.69
C ASP A 361 -13.01 -1.85 7.20
N CYS A 362 -13.96 -1.89 6.30
CA CYS A 362 -15.34 -2.30 6.56
C CYS A 362 -15.59 -3.78 6.22
N THR A 363 -14.56 -4.59 5.98
CA THR A 363 -14.70 -6.01 5.60
C THR A 363 -15.52 -6.78 6.64
N HIS A 364 -15.16 -6.64 7.92
CA HIS A 364 -15.89 -7.27 9.02
C HIS A 364 -17.31 -6.67 9.16
N ILE A 365 -17.44 -5.35 9.11
CA ILE A 365 -18.74 -4.68 9.26
C ILE A 365 -19.74 -5.17 8.20
N ARG A 366 -19.30 -5.35 6.96
CA ARG A 366 -20.13 -5.87 5.87
C ARG A 366 -20.56 -7.33 6.03
N SER A 367 -19.90 -8.10 6.87
CA SER A 367 -20.23 -9.50 7.17
C SER A 367 -21.21 -9.65 8.35
N LEU A 368 -21.52 -8.55 9.08
CA LEU A 368 -22.42 -8.59 10.20
C LEU A 368 -23.87 -8.66 9.73
N GLU A 369 -24.64 -9.58 10.35
CA GLU A 369 -26.07 -9.77 10.10
C GLU A 369 -26.87 -9.62 11.41
N GLY A 370 -28.12 -9.20 11.28
CA GLY A 370 -29.03 -9.04 12.42
C GLY A 370 -28.63 -7.95 13.41
N SER A 371 -28.86 -8.20 14.70
CA SER A 371 -28.59 -7.26 15.79
C SER A 371 -27.85 -7.97 16.93
N ARG A 372 -26.77 -7.36 17.43
CA ARG A 372 -26.07 -7.80 18.65
C ARG A 372 -26.30 -6.77 19.76
N THR A 373 -27.33 -6.98 20.55
CA THR A 373 -27.75 -6.05 21.62
C THR A 373 -27.18 -6.39 22.99
N LEU A 374 -26.69 -7.63 23.17
CA LEU A 374 -26.07 -8.09 24.40
C LEU A 374 -24.56 -8.30 24.17
N LEU A 375 -23.77 -7.81 25.12
CA LEU A 375 -22.32 -8.00 25.12
C LEU A 375 -22.00 -9.42 25.60
N THR A 376 -21.47 -10.24 24.70
CA THR A 376 -20.79 -11.49 25.04
C THR A 376 -19.31 -11.30 24.71
N TRP A 377 -18.45 -11.59 25.68
CA TRP A 377 -17.00 -11.62 25.42
C TRP A 377 -16.71 -12.92 24.68
N ASP A 378 -16.32 -12.80 23.41
CA ASP A 378 -15.80 -13.96 22.67
C ASP A 378 -14.38 -14.20 23.20
N ASP A 379 -14.09 -15.41 23.68
CA ASP A 379 -12.76 -15.82 24.17
C ASP A 379 -11.71 -15.92 23.05
N THR A 380 -11.88 -15.18 21.96
CA THR A 380 -11.01 -15.20 20.78
C THR A 380 -9.93 -14.14 20.81
N ASN A 381 -9.23 -13.97 21.94
CA ASN A 381 -7.97 -13.23 22.00
C ASN A 381 -6.76 -14.18 22.08
N THR A 382 -6.78 -15.24 21.29
CA THR A 382 -5.60 -16.08 21.06
C THR A 382 -5.14 -15.88 19.62
N PRO A 383 -3.87 -15.52 19.36
CA PRO A 383 -3.35 -15.50 17.98
C PRO A 383 -3.52 -16.89 17.40
N ALA A 384 -4.04 -16.98 16.20
CA ALA A 384 -4.26 -18.22 15.48
C ALA A 384 -2.95 -19.04 15.40
N GLN A 385 -2.79 -19.99 16.30
CA GLN A 385 -1.93 -21.14 16.08
C GLN A 385 -2.79 -22.22 15.41
N THR A 386 -2.44 -22.52 14.19
CA THR A 386 -2.95 -23.64 13.42
C THR A 386 -2.57 -24.95 14.10
N GLU A 387 -3.53 -25.64 14.69
CA GLU A 387 -3.50 -27.11 14.78
C GLU A 387 -4.94 -27.65 14.83
N PRO A 388 -5.22 -28.83 14.22
CA PRO A 388 -6.56 -29.35 14.08
C PRO A 388 -6.96 -30.13 15.33
N SER A 389 -8.00 -29.70 16.02
CA SER A 389 -8.61 -30.50 17.09
C SER A 389 -10.04 -30.89 16.74
N SER A 390 -10.23 -32.18 16.89
CA SER A 390 -11.43 -33.00 16.80
C SER A 390 -12.65 -32.47 17.59
N ALA A 391 -13.79 -32.56 16.92
CA ALA A 391 -15.15 -32.84 17.39
C ALA A 391 -15.52 -32.60 18.86
N GLU A 392 -16.52 -31.72 19.05
CA GLU A 392 -17.71 -32.07 19.85
C GLU A 392 -18.89 -31.17 19.45
N LYS A 393 -20.04 -31.80 19.27
CA LYS A 393 -21.33 -31.20 18.92
C LYS A 393 -21.99 -30.58 20.16
N PRO A 394 -22.80 -29.53 19.99
CA PRO A 394 -24.18 -29.65 20.47
C PRO A 394 -25.25 -29.35 19.41
N GLY A 395 -26.31 -30.03 19.59
CA GLY A 395 -27.50 -30.28 18.86
C GLY A 395 -28.25 -29.10 18.24
N GLU A 396 -28.67 -29.37 17.05
CA GLU A 396 -29.96 -29.27 16.36
C GLU A 396 -30.87 -28.08 16.65
N GLU A 397 -30.96 -27.20 15.60
CA GLU A 397 -32.22 -26.98 14.92
C GLU A 397 -31.91 -26.54 13.47
N SER A 398 -31.91 -27.50 12.54
CA SER A 398 -31.74 -27.26 11.12
C SER A 398 -32.96 -26.57 10.54
N ALA A 399 -32.86 -25.26 10.26
CA ALA A 399 -33.77 -24.61 9.35
C ALA A 399 -33.66 -25.30 7.98
N LYS A 400 -34.71 -25.99 7.56
CA LYS A 400 -34.80 -26.63 6.22
C LYS A 400 -34.67 -25.54 5.17
N ILE A 401 -33.56 -25.52 4.43
CA ILE A 401 -33.40 -24.63 3.27
C ILE A 401 -34.39 -25.06 2.21
N GLU A 402 -35.28 -24.18 1.77
CA GLU A 402 -36.15 -24.43 0.63
C GLU A 402 -35.32 -24.36 -0.66
N ILE A 403 -35.21 -25.50 -1.35
CA ILE A 403 -34.44 -25.63 -2.57
C ILE A 403 -35.27 -25.11 -3.74
N THR A 404 -34.85 -23.97 -4.29
CA THR A 404 -35.49 -23.32 -5.44
C THR A 404 -34.50 -23.16 -6.60
N SER A 405 -34.98 -22.72 -7.75
CA SER A 405 -34.12 -22.43 -8.93
C SER A 405 -33.03 -21.39 -8.64
N ALA A 406 -33.27 -20.46 -7.71
CA ALA A 406 -32.36 -19.39 -7.33
C ALA A 406 -31.40 -19.77 -6.19
N THR A 407 -31.62 -20.89 -5.50
CA THR A 407 -30.76 -21.35 -4.41
C THR A 407 -29.33 -21.51 -4.90
N LEU A 408 -28.38 -20.88 -4.20
CA LEU A 408 -26.97 -20.99 -4.51
C LEU A 408 -26.43 -22.35 -4.06
N LEU A 409 -25.69 -22.99 -4.92
CA LEU A 409 -25.10 -24.30 -4.64
C LEU A 409 -24.16 -24.27 -3.43
N LYS A 410 -23.45 -23.16 -3.26
CA LYS A 410 -22.57 -22.91 -2.10
C LYS A 410 -23.34 -23.00 -0.78
N ASP A 411 -24.52 -22.38 -0.71
CA ASP A 411 -25.31 -22.32 0.53
C ASP A 411 -25.94 -23.68 0.85
N LEU A 412 -26.36 -24.42 -0.20
CA LEU A 412 -26.84 -25.78 -0.07
C LEU A 412 -25.74 -26.75 0.42
N LEU A 413 -24.51 -26.60 -0.09
CA LEU A 413 -23.38 -27.42 0.34
C LEU A 413 -22.84 -27.02 1.71
N ALA A 414 -23.03 -25.78 2.13
CA ALA A 414 -22.70 -25.32 3.49
C ALA A 414 -23.68 -25.92 4.52
N ALA A 415 -24.98 -25.95 4.19
CA ALA A 415 -25.99 -26.56 5.04
C ALA A 415 -25.91 -28.11 5.10
N TYR A 416 -25.49 -28.71 3.99
CA TYR A 416 -25.38 -30.17 3.85
C TYR A 416 -24.00 -30.57 3.31
N PRO A 417 -22.92 -30.50 4.13
CA PRO A 417 -21.55 -30.74 3.66
C PRO A 417 -21.33 -32.12 2.99
N LEU A 418 -21.99 -33.15 3.49
CA LEU A 418 -21.91 -34.50 2.95
C LEU A 418 -22.55 -34.65 1.56
N LEU A 419 -23.41 -33.72 1.19
CA LEU A 419 -24.07 -33.72 -0.14
C LEU A 419 -23.03 -33.57 -1.27
N LYS A 420 -21.94 -32.84 -1.03
CA LYS A 420 -20.88 -32.61 -2.01
C LYS A 420 -20.30 -33.91 -2.55
N ASP A 421 -20.11 -34.91 -1.69
CA ASP A 421 -19.52 -36.20 -2.07
C ASP A 421 -20.52 -37.10 -2.82
N ARG A 422 -21.81 -36.85 -2.63
CA ARG A 422 -22.89 -37.60 -3.26
C ARG A 422 -23.41 -36.98 -4.56
N MET A 423 -22.96 -35.74 -4.89
CA MET A 423 -23.39 -35.05 -6.12
C MET A 423 -23.04 -35.82 -7.40
N GLU A 424 -21.97 -36.60 -7.41
CA GLU A 424 -21.58 -37.43 -8.55
C GLU A 424 -22.59 -38.55 -8.84
N GLU A 425 -23.36 -39.00 -7.86
CA GLU A 425 -24.42 -39.98 -8.04
C GLU A 425 -25.62 -39.42 -8.81
N ILE A 426 -25.83 -38.10 -8.75
CA ILE A 426 -26.87 -37.40 -9.51
C ILE A 426 -26.42 -37.21 -10.97
N SER A 427 -25.16 -36.82 -11.18
CA SER A 427 -24.56 -36.68 -12.50
C SER A 427 -23.03 -36.73 -12.44
N PRO A 428 -22.37 -37.48 -13.36
CA PRO A 428 -20.90 -37.48 -13.46
C PRO A 428 -20.27 -36.11 -13.71
N LYS A 429 -21.03 -35.15 -14.26
CA LYS A 429 -20.59 -33.79 -14.52
C LYS A 429 -20.32 -33.01 -13.22
N PHE A 430 -20.89 -33.43 -12.09
CA PHE A 430 -20.60 -32.84 -10.78
C PHE A 430 -19.22 -33.19 -10.24
N LYS A 431 -18.46 -34.08 -10.90
CA LYS A 431 -17.05 -34.34 -10.57
C LYS A 431 -16.20 -33.06 -10.56
N LEU A 432 -16.57 -32.06 -11.36
CA LEU A 432 -15.95 -30.73 -11.38
C LEU A 432 -16.04 -30.00 -10.04
N LEU A 433 -16.99 -30.33 -9.18
CA LEU A 433 -17.12 -29.76 -7.84
C LEU A 433 -15.98 -30.17 -6.88
N LYS A 434 -15.21 -31.20 -7.22
CA LYS A 434 -14.01 -31.64 -6.48
C LYS A 434 -12.73 -31.03 -7.05
N SER A 435 -12.80 -30.30 -8.16
CA SER A 435 -11.65 -29.65 -8.78
C SER A 435 -11.37 -28.29 -8.15
N PRO A 436 -10.14 -27.72 -8.27
CA PRO A 436 -9.83 -26.37 -7.83
C PRO A 436 -10.72 -25.28 -8.43
N LEU A 437 -11.26 -25.51 -9.64
CA LEU A 437 -12.21 -24.63 -10.33
C LEU A 437 -13.54 -24.48 -9.57
N ALA A 438 -13.90 -25.44 -8.71
CA ALA A 438 -15.10 -25.34 -7.89
C ALA A 438 -15.09 -24.12 -6.97
N ARG A 439 -13.92 -23.68 -6.47
CA ARG A 439 -13.80 -22.50 -5.61
C ARG A 439 -14.25 -21.20 -6.28
N VAL A 440 -14.12 -21.13 -7.60
CA VAL A 440 -14.51 -19.95 -8.39
C VAL A 440 -15.98 -20.01 -8.81
N ILE A 441 -16.48 -21.22 -9.09
CA ILE A 441 -17.82 -21.43 -9.66
C ILE A 441 -18.89 -21.53 -8.55
N LEU A 442 -18.62 -22.21 -7.45
CA LEU A 442 -19.56 -22.44 -6.35
C LEU A 442 -20.23 -21.16 -5.79
N PRO A 443 -19.51 -20.05 -5.57
CA PRO A 443 -20.14 -18.83 -5.02
C PRO A 443 -21.21 -18.20 -5.91
N LYS A 444 -21.20 -18.52 -7.21
CA LYS A 444 -22.08 -17.91 -8.22
C LYS A 444 -23.06 -18.92 -8.86
N ALA A 445 -22.89 -20.21 -8.59
CA ALA A 445 -23.68 -21.26 -9.21
C ALA A 445 -25.05 -21.41 -8.54
N THR A 446 -26.14 -21.13 -9.25
CA THR A 446 -27.51 -21.44 -8.83
C THR A 446 -27.91 -22.83 -9.28
N ILE A 447 -28.94 -23.41 -8.67
CA ILE A 447 -29.51 -24.70 -9.07
C ILE A 447 -29.98 -24.65 -10.53
N LYS A 448 -30.52 -23.53 -10.99
CA LYS A 448 -30.88 -23.32 -12.40
C LYS A 448 -29.66 -23.43 -13.33
N MET A 449 -28.55 -22.78 -13.01
CA MET A 449 -27.31 -22.87 -13.80
C MET A 449 -26.76 -24.30 -13.83
N MET A 450 -26.90 -25.03 -12.72
CA MET A 450 -26.47 -26.43 -12.67
C MET A 450 -27.36 -27.34 -13.54
N SER A 451 -28.65 -27.09 -13.56
CA SER A 451 -29.59 -27.77 -14.48
C SER A 451 -29.19 -27.55 -15.96
N GLU A 452 -28.94 -26.31 -16.35
CA GLU A 452 -28.53 -25.95 -17.72
C GLU A 452 -27.20 -26.62 -18.11
N ARG A 453 -26.22 -26.64 -17.22
CA ARG A 453 -24.90 -27.25 -17.48
C ARG A 453 -24.89 -28.77 -17.49
N THR A 454 -25.69 -29.39 -16.65
CA THR A 454 -25.78 -30.85 -16.60
C THR A 454 -26.70 -31.43 -17.67
N GLY A 455 -27.65 -30.61 -18.15
CA GLY A 455 -28.70 -31.02 -19.05
C GLY A 455 -29.84 -31.79 -18.34
N ILE A 456 -29.87 -31.78 -17.01
CA ILE A 456 -30.95 -32.38 -16.21
C ILE A 456 -32.06 -31.33 -16.08
N PRO A 457 -33.33 -31.63 -16.36
CA PRO A 457 -34.44 -30.71 -16.14
C PRO A 457 -34.46 -30.20 -14.70
N LEU A 458 -34.73 -28.89 -14.51
CA LEU A 458 -34.63 -28.21 -13.23
C LEU A 458 -35.42 -28.91 -12.11
N GLU A 459 -36.65 -29.30 -12.39
CA GLU A 459 -37.53 -29.99 -11.43
C GLU A 459 -36.95 -31.33 -10.99
N VAL A 460 -36.39 -32.10 -11.94
CA VAL A 460 -35.75 -33.41 -11.67
C VAL A 460 -34.48 -33.22 -10.84
N LEU A 461 -33.71 -32.16 -11.11
CA LEU A 461 -32.50 -31.86 -10.33
C LEU A 461 -32.85 -31.48 -8.89
N ILE A 462 -33.86 -30.61 -8.69
CA ILE A 462 -34.33 -30.19 -7.36
C ILE A 462 -34.84 -31.44 -6.58
N GLU A 463 -35.60 -32.32 -7.20
CA GLU A 463 -36.13 -33.50 -6.56
C GLU A 463 -35.01 -34.51 -6.19
N SER A 464 -34.03 -34.67 -7.07
CA SER A 464 -32.85 -35.50 -6.79
C SER A 464 -32.00 -34.95 -5.62
N LEU A 465 -31.84 -33.64 -5.53
CA LEU A 465 -31.14 -33.00 -4.43
C LEU A 465 -31.90 -33.19 -3.10
N LYS A 466 -33.21 -32.97 -3.10
CA LYS A 466 -34.06 -33.20 -1.92
C LYS A 466 -34.00 -34.66 -1.43
N SER A 467 -34.11 -35.61 -2.36
CA SER A 467 -34.01 -37.04 -2.05
C SER A 467 -32.65 -37.41 -1.43
N LYS A 468 -31.55 -36.85 -1.98
CA LYS A 468 -30.20 -37.09 -1.42
C LYS A 468 -30.01 -36.48 -0.05
N ILE A 469 -30.58 -35.30 0.21
CA ILE A 469 -30.55 -34.66 1.53
C ILE A 469 -31.35 -35.48 2.53
N GLU A 470 -32.51 -36.01 2.15
CA GLU A 470 -33.27 -36.91 3.02
C GLU A 470 -32.54 -38.22 3.35
N GLU A 471 -31.82 -38.80 2.36
CA GLU A 471 -30.97 -39.98 2.57
C GLU A 471 -29.81 -39.68 3.56
N LEU A 472 -29.25 -38.46 3.56
CA LEU A 472 -28.19 -38.05 4.43
C LEU A 472 -28.66 -37.62 5.83
N SER A 473 -29.97 -37.38 5.99
CA SER A 473 -30.60 -36.99 7.25
C SER A 473 -31.17 -38.17 8.05
N ARG A 474 -31.14 -39.37 7.46
CA ARG A 474 -31.50 -40.65 8.10
C ARG A 474 -30.27 -41.36 8.63
#